data_31cc5327aea66d7b3393ca0bb8b5e971
#
_entry.id   31cc5327aea66d7b3393ca0bb8b5e971
#
_cell.length_a   1.000
_cell.length_b   1.000
_cell.length_c   1.000
_cell.angle_alpha   90.00
_cell.angle_beta   90.00
_cell.angle_gamma   90.00
#
_symmetry.space_group_name_H-M   'P 1'
#
loop_
_entity.id
_entity.type
_entity.pdbx_description
1 polymer ?
#
loop_
_entity_poly.entity_id
_entity_poly.type
_entity_poly.pdbx_seq_one_letter_code
_entity_poly.pdbx_strand_id
1 'polypeptide(L)'
;VKEFSVSGAKGSAQECEARVRLDAGEHVIAATFLNDYYVKDKADRNLAIESISLAGPLDEATADRSPQWSRVFTTVPGTIDENARAESILQQFATRAYRRPATSQQVASLLRVYNAERQAGKDFEPAVRTALTATLVSPHFLFRSVAHPDAANPSVQYRLDGYELANRLSYFLWSS
;
A
#
# COMPACT_ATOMS: atom_id res chain seq x y z
N VAL A 1 18.09 -20.54 -15.35
CA VAL A 1 19.47 -20.19 -14.99
C VAL A 1 19.93 -19.08 -15.91
N LYS A 2 20.59 -18.06 -15.37
CA LYS A 2 21.24 -16.98 -16.14
C LYS A 2 22.72 -16.98 -15.81
N GLU A 3 23.54 -16.87 -16.85
CA GLU A 3 25.00 -16.77 -16.74
C GLU A 3 25.46 -15.36 -17.05
N PHE A 4 26.40 -14.87 -16.28
CA PHE A 4 27.00 -13.56 -16.44
C PHE A 4 28.50 -13.68 -16.55
N SER A 5 29.11 -12.93 -17.48
CA SER A 5 30.55 -12.76 -17.55
C SER A 5 30.99 -11.58 -16.73
N VAL A 6 31.75 -11.81 -15.66
CA VAL A 6 32.32 -10.77 -14.83
C VAL A 6 33.78 -10.60 -15.19
N SER A 7 34.17 -9.41 -15.63
CA SER A 7 35.53 -9.11 -16.12
C SER A 7 36.17 -7.93 -15.40
N GLY A 8 35.67 -7.56 -14.25
CA GLY A 8 36.16 -6.42 -13.47
C GLY A 8 37.58 -6.64 -12.91
N ALA A 9 38.35 -5.56 -12.81
CA ALA A 9 39.59 -5.58 -12.06
C ALA A 9 39.32 -5.73 -10.56
N LYS A 10 40.29 -6.22 -9.80
CA LYS A 10 40.17 -6.36 -8.36
C LYS A 10 39.73 -5.04 -7.71
N GLY A 11 38.60 -5.07 -7.03
CA GLY A 11 38.02 -3.89 -6.34
C GLY A 11 37.07 -3.05 -7.20
N SER A 12 36.72 -3.46 -8.44
CA SER A 12 35.63 -2.85 -9.20
C SER A 12 34.39 -3.72 -9.12
N ALA A 13 33.29 -3.17 -8.60
CA ALA A 13 32.00 -3.85 -8.62
C ALA A 13 31.38 -3.77 -10.02
N GLN A 14 30.82 -4.88 -10.49
CA GLN A 14 30.05 -4.96 -11.73
C GLN A 14 28.62 -5.34 -11.36
N GLU A 15 27.66 -4.54 -11.80
CA GLU A 15 26.24 -4.85 -11.60
C GLU A 15 25.75 -5.78 -12.73
N CYS A 16 25.06 -6.84 -12.34
CA CYS A 16 24.48 -7.80 -13.24
C CYS A 16 22.98 -7.94 -12.94
N GLU A 17 22.12 -7.70 -13.92
CA GLU A 17 20.68 -7.77 -13.79
C GLU A 17 20.10 -8.95 -14.59
N ALA A 18 19.15 -9.66 -13.99
CA ALA A 18 18.34 -10.66 -14.67
C ALA A 18 16.89 -10.55 -14.29
N ARG A 19 16.01 -10.60 -15.29
CA ARG A 19 14.57 -10.72 -15.06
C ARG A 19 14.18 -12.19 -15.15
N VAL A 20 13.50 -12.67 -14.13
CA VAL A 20 13.03 -14.05 -14.05
C VAL A 20 11.55 -14.07 -13.69
N ARG A 21 10.82 -15.02 -14.27
CA ARG A 21 9.45 -15.29 -13.88
C ARG A 21 9.47 -16.36 -12.78
N LEU A 22 8.84 -16.06 -11.67
CA LEU A 22 8.66 -16.98 -10.54
C LEU A 22 7.16 -17.17 -10.32
N ASP A 23 6.74 -18.39 -10.13
CA ASP A 23 5.37 -18.70 -9.73
C ASP A 23 5.19 -18.45 -8.23
N ALA A 24 3.95 -18.44 -7.73
CA ALA A 24 3.71 -18.31 -6.29
C ALA A 24 4.30 -19.48 -5.52
N GLY A 25 5.07 -19.21 -4.46
CA GLY A 25 5.70 -20.24 -3.64
C GLY A 25 7.02 -19.83 -3.04
N GLU A 26 7.69 -20.79 -2.45
CA GLU A 26 9.04 -20.63 -1.88
C GLU A 26 10.09 -20.84 -2.98
N HIS A 27 11.03 -19.91 -3.10
CA HIS A 27 12.09 -19.95 -4.09
C HIS A 27 13.45 -19.74 -3.44
N VAL A 28 14.45 -20.44 -3.94
CA VAL A 28 15.84 -20.26 -3.54
C VAL A 28 16.60 -19.54 -4.64
N ILE A 29 17.23 -18.43 -4.29
CA ILE A 29 18.12 -17.68 -5.17
C ILE A 29 19.54 -18.02 -4.79
N ALA A 30 20.31 -18.56 -5.70
CA ALA A 30 21.69 -18.92 -5.49
C ALA A 30 22.58 -18.35 -6.61
N ALA A 31 23.74 -17.84 -6.23
CA ALA A 31 24.79 -17.45 -7.16
C ALA A 31 25.94 -18.45 -7.06
N THR A 32 26.41 -18.94 -8.20
CA THR A 32 27.47 -19.94 -8.27
C THR A 32 28.58 -19.46 -9.18
N PHE A 33 29.81 -19.63 -8.75
CA PHE A 33 31.00 -19.32 -9.54
C PHE A 33 31.36 -20.55 -10.38
N LEU A 34 31.17 -20.47 -11.71
CA LEU A 34 31.29 -21.63 -12.60
C LEU A 34 32.71 -21.91 -13.08
N ASN A 35 33.58 -20.91 -13.09
CA ASN A 35 34.93 -21.03 -13.59
C ASN A 35 36.00 -20.71 -12.55
N ASP A 36 35.79 -21.21 -11.37
CA ASP A 36 36.78 -21.20 -10.28
C ASP A 36 38.07 -21.87 -10.76
N TYR A 37 39.21 -21.24 -10.46
CA TYR A 37 40.50 -21.73 -10.92
C TYR A 37 41.59 -21.30 -9.95
N TYR A 38 42.32 -22.29 -9.46
CA TYR A 38 43.45 -22.08 -8.58
C TYR A 38 44.69 -22.84 -9.08
N VAL A 39 45.80 -22.17 -9.24
CA VAL A 39 47.14 -22.75 -9.44
C VAL A 39 48.10 -22.16 -8.44
N LYS A 40 48.67 -22.99 -7.59
CA LYS A 40 49.58 -22.59 -6.54
C LYS A 40 50.71 -21.70 -7.08
N ASP A 41 50.89 -20.57 -6.46
CA ASP A 41 51.90 -19.55 -6.76
C ASP A 41 51.84 -18.93 -8.17
N LYS A 42 50.75 -19.17 -8.92
CA LYS A 42 50.58 -18.63 -10.29
C LYS A 42 49.30 -17.84 -10.51
N ALA A 43 48.14 -18.40 -10.15
CA ALA A 43 46.88 -17.75 -10.42
C ALA A 43 45.80 -18.27 -9.46
N ASP A 44 45.00 -17.34 -8.96
CA ASP A 44 43.83 -17.59 -8.17
C ASP A 44 42.68 -16.70 -8.70
N ARG A 45 41.57 -17.32 -9.04
CA ARG A 45 40.39 -16.63 -9.57
C ARG A 45 39.28 -16.71 -8.53
N ASN A 46 38.98 -15.57 -7.94
CA ASN A 46 37.98 -15.45 -6.89
C ASN A 46 36.84 -14.54 -7.35
N LEU A 47 35.64 -14.84 -6.91
CA LEU A 47 34.45 -14.01 -7.06
C LEU A 47 33.97 -13.57 -5.67
N ALA A 48 33.83 -12.27 -5.47
CA ALA A 48 33.16 -11.72 -4.30
C ALA A 48 31.80 -11.15 -4.72
N ILE A 49 30.74 -11.49 -4.00
CA ILE A 49 29.40 -10.94 -4.18
C ILE A 49 29.17 -9.96 -3.04
N GLU A 50 29.02 -8.70 -3.36
CA GLU A 50 28.81 -7.64 -2.37
C GLU A 50 27.34 -7.59 -1.91
N SER A 51 26.40 -7.73 -2.85
CA SER A 51 24.98 -7.72 -2.55
C SER A 51 24.17 -8.45 -3.61
N ILE A 52 23.01 -8.96 -3.21
CA ILE A 52 21.97 -9.46 -4.10
C ILE A 52 20.71 -8.70 -3.76
N SER A 53 20.15 -7.98 -4.74
CA SER A 53 18.89 -7.25 -4.59
C SER A 53 17.80 -7.93 -5.40
N LEU A 54 16.61 -8.03 -4.83
CA LEU A 54 15.43 -8.55 -5.51
C LEU A 54 14.39 -7.42 -5.59
N ALA A 55 14.01 -7.05 -6.80
CA ALA A 55 12.94 -6.09 -7.05
C ALA A 55 11.78 -6.78 -7.77
N GLY A 56 10.58 -6.64 -7.24
CA GLY A 56 9.38 -7.21 -7.86
C GLY A 56 8.14 -7.07 -6.97
N PRO A 57 7.00 -7.48 -7.47
CA PRO A 57 6.75 -7.91 -8.86
C PRO A 57 6.87 -6.73 -9.84
N LEU A 58 7.49 -6.96 -10.99
CA LEU A 58 7.68 -5.93 -12.02
C LEU A 58 6.42 -5.70 -12.87
N ASP A 59 5.52 -6.66 -12.89
CA ASP A 59 4.24 -6.61 -13.58
C ASP A 59 3.11 -6.44 -12.55
N GLU A 60 2.53 -5.24 -12.47
CA GLU A 60 1.39 -4.98 -11.57
C GLU A 60 0.16 -5.84 -11.89
N ALA A 61 0.01 -6.27 -13.14
CA ALA A 61 -1.12 -7.11 -13.57
C ALA A 61 -1.04 -8.55 -13.05
N THR A 62 0.16 -9.02 -12.68
CA THR A 62 0.42 -10.40 -12.19
C THR A 62 0.85 -10.44 -10.72
N ALA A 63 0.95 -9.28 -10.06
CA ALA A 63 1.14 -9.26 -8.62
C ALA A 63 -0.02 -10.01 -7.96
N ASP A 64 0.30 -11.08 -7.24
CA ASP A 64 -0.69 -11.79 -6.42
C ASP A 64 -1.18 -10.83 -5.34
N ARG A 65 -2.29 -10.16 -5.66
CA ARG A 65 -2.84 -9.08 -4.84
C ARG A 65 -3.35 -9.69 -3.55
N SER A 66 -2.82 -9.24 -2.43
CA SER A 66 -3.24 -9.75 -1.13
C SER A 66 -4.77 -9.72 -0.97
N PRO A 67 -5.37 -10.63 -0.20
CA PRO A 67 -6.80 -10.58 0.10
C PRO A 67 -7.27 -9.23 0.66
N GLN A 68 -6.39 -8.51 1.35
CA GLN A 68 -6.63 -7.17 1.85
C GLN A 68 -6.75 -6.15 0.71
N TRP A 69 -5.93 -6.28 -0.32
CA TRP A 69 -6.03 -5.44 -1.51
C TRP A 69 -7.41 -5.58 -2.17
N SER A 70 -7.88 -6.81 -2.37
CA SER A 70 -9.19 -7.08 -2.96
C SER A 70 -10.36 -6.51 -2.14
N ARG A 71 -10.22 -6.45 -0.81
CA ARG A 71 -11.25 -5.84 0.07
C ARG A 71 -11.35 -4.33 -0.09
N VAL A 72 -10.26 -3.66 -0.44
CA VAL A 72 -10.22 -2.20 -0.60
C VAL A 72 -10.52 -1.80 -2.04
N PHE A 73 -9.89 -2.48 -3.00
CA PHE A 73 -9.99 -2.18 -4.42
C PHE A 73 -11.04 -3.05 -5.13
N THR A 74 -12.15 -3.35 -4.46
CA THR A 74 -13.25 -4.10 -5.08
C THR A 74 -13.66 -3.44 -6.38
N THR A 75 -13.67 -4.20 -7.47
CA THR A 75 -14.21 -3.73 -8.74
C THR A 75 -15.71 -3.56 -8.59
N VAL A 76 -16.19 -2.34 -8.73
CA VAL A 76 -17.63 -2.09 -8.87
C VAL A 76 -18.01 -2.58 -10.27
N PRO A 77 -18.84 -3.62 -10.40
CA PRO A 77 -19.23 -4.15 -11.70
C PRO A 77 -19.89 -3.06 -12.55
N GLY A 78 -19.45 -2.90 -13.79
CA GLY A 78 -20.04 -1.96 -14.74
C GLY A 78 -19.56 -0.51 -14.66
N THR A 79 -18.63 -0.17 -13.78
CA THR A 79 -18.10 1.20 -13.70
C THR A 79 -16.93 1.36 -14.65
N ILE A 80 -17.10 2.18 -15.66
CA ILE A 80 -16.09 2.47 -16.70
C ILE A 80 -15.23 3.67 -16.28
N ASP A 81 -15.76 4.56 -15.45
CA ASP A 81 -15.08 5.79 -15.03
C ASP A 81 -14.21 5.58 -13.79
N GLU A 82 -12.91 5.92 -13.91
CA GLU A 82 -11.95 5.85 -12.83
C GLU A 82 -12.32 6.74 -11.63
N ASN A 83 -12.91 7.91 -11.88
CA ASN A 83 -13.32 8.81 -10.81
C ASN A 83 -14.48 8.25 -10.00
N ALA A 84 -15.49 7.69 -10.66
CA ALA A 84 -16.60 7.03 -9.98
C ALA A 84 -16.13 5.80 -9.18
N ARG A 85 -15.16 5.09 -9.71
CA ARG A 85 -14.51 3.97 -8.99
C ARG A 85 -13.76 4.45 -7.76
N ALA A 86 -12.97 5.51 -7.87
CA ALA A 86 -12.26 6.11 -6.75
C ALA A 86 -13.25 6.59 -5.67
N GLU A 87 -14.31 7.29 -6.07
CA GLU A 87 -15.36 7.75 -5.16
C GLU A 87 -15.98 6.61 -4.37
N SER A 88 -16.37 5.53 -5.04
CA SER A 88 -16.93 4.34 -4.38
C SER A 88 -15.98 3.71 -3.37
N ILE A 89 -14.70 3.55 -3.73
CA ILE A 89 -13.67 3.02 -2.83
C ILE A 89 -13.50 3.92 -1.60
N LEU A 90 -13.37 5.22 -1.82
CA LEU A 90 -13.15 6.19 -0.75
C LEU A 90 -14.36 6.29 0.18
N GLN A 91 -15.57 6.27 -0.37
CA GLN A 91 -16.80 6.29 0.41
C GLN A 91 -16.94 5.05 1.30
N GLN A 92 -16.71 3.86 0.74
CA GLN A 92 -16.78 2.61 1.50
C GLN A 92 -15.73 2.56 2.60
N PHE A 93 -14.49 2.95 2.29
CA PHE A 93 -13.41 2.96 3.25
C PHE A 93 -13.63 3.99 4.35
N ALA A 94 -14.00 5.23 4.01
CA ALA A 94 -14.29 6.28 4.97
C ALA A 94 -15.46 5.93 5.88
N THR A 95 -16.51 5.30 5.35
CA THR A 95 -17.66 4.83 6.14
C THR A 95 -17.22 3.82 7.20
N ARG A 96 -16.34 2.89 6.86
CA ARG A 96 -15.78 1.95 7.84
C ARG A 96 -14.84 2.61 8.83
N ALA A 97 -13.93 3.48 8.35
CA ALA A 97 -12.94 4.16 9.17
C ALA A 97 -13.59 5.11 10.18
N TYR A 98 -14.60 5.87 9.76
CA TYR A 98 -15.31 6.81 10.62
C TYR A 98 -16.44 6.17 11.45
N ARG A 99 -16.68 4.85 11.24
CA ARG A 99 -17.70 4.06 11.95
C ARG A 99 -19.11 4.65 11.82
N ARG A 100 -19.35 5.38 10.76
CA ARG A 100 -20.64 5.98 10.37
C ARG A 100 -20.63 6.27 8.87
N PRO A 101 -21.79 6.39 8.21
CA PRO A 101 -21.83 6.78 6.81
C PRO A 101 -21.02 8.06 6.57
N ALA A 102 -20.06 7.98 5.63
CA ALA A 102 -19.30 9.16 5.24
C ALA A 102 -20.21 10.16 4.52
N THR A 103 -20.12 11.43 4.88
CA THR A 103 -20.89 12.49 4.22
C THR A 103 -20.32 12.80 2.84
N SER A 104 -21.15 13.34 1.93
CA SER A 104 -20.69 13.76 0.60
C SER A 104 -19.55 14.76 0.67
N GLN A 105 -19.53 15.65 1.68
CA GLN A 105 -18.45 16.62 1.87
C GLN A 105 -17.14 15.95 2.26
N GLN A 106 -17.19 14.93 3.11
CA GLN A 106 -16.00 14.14 3.49
C GLN A 106 -15.43 13.39 2.28
N VAL A 107 -16.29 12.73 1.51
CA VAL A 107 -15.88 12.03 0.28
C VAL A 107 -15.31 13.00 -0.75
N ALA A 108 -15.94 14.14 -0.96
CA ALA A 108 -15.43 15.17 -1.87
C ALA A 108 -14.06 15.71 -1.45
N SER A 109 -13.78 15.79 -0.15
CA SER A 109 -12.47 16.18 0.34
C SER A 109 -11.40 15.14 0.03
N LEU A 110 -11.71 13.84 0.15
CA LEU A 110 -10.81 12.74 -0.22
C LEU A 110 -10.59 12.67 -1.73
N LEU A 111 -11.64 12.90 -2.53
CA LEU A 111 -11.54 12.99 -3.98
C LEU A 111 -10.63 14.14 -4.45
N ARG A 112 -10.61 15.26 -3.73
CA ARG A 112 -9.64 16.34 -4.04
C ARG A 112 -8.19 15.87 -3.88
N VAL A 113 -7.90 15.07 -2.84
CA VAL A 113 -6.56 14.48 -2.66
C VAL A 113 -6.24 13.52 -3.80
N TYR A 114 -7.15 12.61 -4.12
CA TYR A 114 -7.01 11.68 -5.24
C TYR A 114 -6.75 12.43 -6.56
N ASN A 115 -7.56 13.44 -6.88
CA ASN A 115 -7.43 14.19 -8.12
C ASN A 115 -6.12 14.99 -8.21
N ALA A 116 -5.63 15.54 -7.09
CA ALA A 116 -4.33 16.21 -7.03
C ALA A 116 -3.18 15.24 -7.36
N GLU A 117 -3.23 14.02 -6.84
CA GLU A 117 -2.25 12.96 -7.14
C GLU A 117 -2.31 12.52 -8.61
N ARG A 118 -3.52 12.42 -9.19
CA ARG A 118 -3.70 12.10 -10.61
C ARG A 118 -3.16 13.22 -11.52
N GLN A 119 -3.38 14.48 -11.14
CA GLN A 119 -2.83 15.63 -11.85
C GLN A 119 -1.30 15.71 -11.75
N ALA A 120 -0.72 15.19 -10.66
CA ALA A 120 0.73 15.05 -10.50
C ALA A 120 1.32 13.86 -11.30
N GLY A 121 0.50 13.16 -12.10
CA GLY A 121 0.93 12.06 -12.97
C GLY A 121 0.99 10.69 -12.31
N LYS A 122 0.48 10.54 -11.09
CA LYS A 122 0.42 9.21 -10.45
C LYS A 122 -0.69 8.36 -11.04
N ASP A 123 -0.46 7.05 -11.12
CA ASP A 123 -1.45 6.07 -11.53
C ASP A 123 -2.62 5.97 -10.54
N PHE A 124 -3.70 5.29 -10.96
CA PHE A 124 -4.93 5.15 -10.19
C PHE A 124 -4.70 4.62 -8.78
N GLU A 125 -4.00 3.50 -8.64
CA GLU A 125 -3.81 2.84 -7.34
C GLU A 125 -2.97 3.67 -6.36
N PRO A 126 -1.79 4.22 -6.71
CA PRO A 126 -1.05 5.13 -5.84
C PRO A 126 -1.85 6.37 -5.43
N ALA A 127 -2.63 6.96 -6.34
CA ALA A 127 -3.47 8.11 -6.04
C ALA A 127 -4.57 7.78 -5.03
N VAL A 128 -5.25 6.64 -5.19
CA VAL A 128 -6.23 6.15 -4.22
C VAL A 128 -5.57 5.87 -2.87
N ARG A 129 -4.40 5.25 -2.83
CA ARG A 129 -3.66 4.98 -1.57
C ARG A 129 -3.36 6.26 -0.79
N THR A 130 -2.96 7.33 -1.47
CA THR A 130 -2.75 8.63 -0.81
C THR A 130 -4.04 9.15 -0.18
N ALA A 131 -5.17 9.07 -0.89
CA ALA A 131 -6.46 9.49 -0.37
C ALA A 131 -6.95 8.61 0.81
N LEU A 132 -6.67 7.30 0.78
CA LEU A 132 -6.93 6.40 1.92
C LEU A 132 -6.09 6.78 3.14
N THR A 133 -4.82 7.14 2.94
CA THR A 133 -3.96 7.64 4.02
C THR A 133 -4.54 8.93 4.61
N ALA A 134 -5.05 9.85 3.78
CA ALA A 134 -5.72 11.05 4.26
C ALA A 134 -6.95 10.75 5.13
N THR A 135 -7.67 9.65 4.85
CA THR A 135 -8.76 9.17 5.73
C THR A 135 -8.27 8.81 7.11
N LEU A 136 -7.12 8.10 7.20
CA LEU A 136 -6.57 7.61 8.48
C LEU A 136 -5.94 8.72 9.34
N VAL A 137 -5.52 9.83 8.76
CA VAL A 137 -5.03 11.01 9.50
C VAL A 137 -6.12 12.03 9.77
N SER A 138 -7.35 11.79 9.32
CA SER A 138 -8.49 12.68 9.54
C SER A 138 -8.90 12.72 11.01
N PRO A 139 -9.29 13.89 11.53
CA PRO A 139 -9.89 13.98 12.86
C PRO A 139 -11.08 13.05 13.10
N HIS A 140 -11.86 12.75 12.05
CA HIS A 140 -12.98 11.82 12.11
C HIS A 140 -12.57 10.37 12.39
N PHE A 141 -11.35 9.99 12.05
CA PHE A 141 -10.78 8.69 12.38
C PHE A 141 -10.04 8.71 13.70
N LEU A 142 -9.20 9.74 13.94
CA LEU A 142 -8.32 9.81 15.09
C LEU A 142 -9.07 10.11 16.41
N PHE A 143 -10.15 10.89 16.32
CA PHE A 143 -10.89 11.32 17.50
C PHE A 143 -12.31 10.75 17.52
N ARG A 144 -12.74 10.33 18.68
CA ARG A 144 -14.13 9.98 18.94
C ARG A 144 -14.89 11.24 19.34
N SER A 145 -14.97 12.20 18.41
CA SER A 145 -15.69 13.43 18.67
C SER A 145 -17.20 13.19 18.58
N VAL A 146 -17.88 13.52 19.65
CA VAL A 146 -19.33 13.67 19.64
C VAL A 146 -19.61 15.15 19.44
N ALA A 147 -20.24 15.48 18.33
CA ALA A 147 -20.62 16.86 18.08
C ALA A 147 -21.77 17.25 19.05
N HIS A 148 -21.44 18.09 20.03
CA HIS A 148 -22.48 18.64 20.89
C HIS A 148 -23.38 19.56 20.06
N PRO A 149 -24.72 19.35 20.06
CA PRO A 149 -25.63 20.13 19.21
C PRO A 149 -25.67 21.61 19.56
N ASP A 150 -25.36 21.95 20.80
CA ASP A 150 -25.22 23.33 21.28
C ASP A 150 -23.85 23.50 21.96
N ALA A 151 -22.85 23.88 21.14
CA ALA A 151 -21.50 24.11 21.63
C ALA A 151 -21.40 25.33 22.57
N ALA A 152 -22.35 26.27 22.51
CA ALA A 152 -22.41 27.43 23.39
C ALA A 152 -22.93 27.10 24.78
N ASN A 153 -23.67 26.00 24.93
CA ASN A 153 -24.23 25.56 26.22
C ASN A 153 -23.91 24.09 26.48
N PRO A 154 -22.71 23.77 26.97
CA PRO A 154 -22.26 22.40 27.22
C PRO A 154 -23.05 21.65 28.33
N SER A 155 -23.88 22.34 29.09
CA SER A 155 -24.71 21.75 30.13
C SER A 155 -26.03 21.16 29.63
N VAL A 156 -26.37 21.42 28.36
CA VAL A 156 -27.58 20.85 27.75
C VAL A 156 -27.40 19.35 27.51
N GLN A 157 -28.29 18.58 28.13
CA GLN A 157 -28.33 17.14 27.87
C GLN A 157 -28.95 16.87 26.51
N TYR A 158 -28.30 16.06 25.71
CA TYR A 158 -28.81 15.62 24.41
C TYR A 158 -28.73 14.10 24.26
N ARG A 159 -29.54 13.56 23.37
CA ARG A 159 -29.57 12.14 23.09
C ARG A 159 -28.52 11.81 22.01
N LEU A 160 -27.67 10.83 22.30
CA LEU A 160 -26.72 10.32 21.30
C LEU A 160 -27.47 9.70 20.10
N ASP A 161 -26.92 9.86 18.92
CA ASP A 161 -27.40 9.10 17.77
C ASP A 161 -27.00 7.61 17.86
N GLY A 162 -27.58 6.76 16.99
CA GLY A 162 -27.33 5.32 17.03
C GLY A 162 -25.90 4.95 16.76
N TYR A 163 -25.17 5.70 15.91
CA TYR A 163 -23.75 5.47 15.62
C TYR A 163 -22.84 5.88 16.78
N GLU A 164 -23.15 6.99 17.41
CA GLU A 164 -22.43 7.46 18.61
C GLU A 164 -22.59 6.48 19.77
N LEU A 165 -23.80 6.01 19.98
CA LEU A 165 -24.09 5.00 21.00
C LEU A 165 -23.38 3.68 20.72
N ALA A 166 -23.48 3.16 19.49
CA ALA A 166 -22.82 1.93 19.09
C ALA A 166 -21.30 2.02 19.22
N ASN A 167 -20.71 3.16 18.83
CA ASN A 167 -19.29 3.41 18.96
C ASN A 167 -18.83 3.43 20.42
N ARG A 168 -19.58 4.09 21.32
CA ARG A 168 -19.27 4.10 22.76
C ARG A 168 -19.38 2.69 23.38
N LEU A 169 -20.43 1.93 23.02
CA LEU A 169 -20.61 0.55 23.50
C LEU A 169 -19.49 -0.38 23.02
N SER A 170 -19.07 -0.25 21.75
CA SER A 170 -17.96 -1.04 21.20
C SER A 170 -16.67 -0.83 22.00
N TYR A 171 -16.31 0.42 22.26
CA TYR A 171 -15.13 0.71 23.08
C TYR A 171 -15.25 0.29 24.54
N PHE A 172 -16.43 0.37 25.11
CA PHE A 172 -16.66 -0.04 26.47
C PHE A 172 -16.56 -1.57 26.63
N LEU A 173 -17.11 -2.33 25.67
CA LEU A 173 -17.19 -3.79 25.76
C LEU A 173 -15.93 -4.49 25.21
N TRP A 174 -15.33 -3.96 24.15
CA TRP A 174 -14.25 -4.64 23.38
C TRP A 174 -12.97 -3.81 23.23
N SER A 175 -12.93 -2.59 23.76
CA SER A 175 -11.80 -1.66 23.59
C SER A 175 -11.47 -1.32 22.13
N SER A 176 -12.45 -1.44 21.23
CA SER A 176 -12.25 -1.28 19.78
C SER A 176 -13.44 -0.57 19.11
#